data_4c9ca9b8920ce32869eec9592f8107cc
#
_entry.id   4c9ca9b8920ce32869eec9592f8107cc
#
_cell.length_a   1.000
_cell.length_b   1.000
_cell.length_c   1.000
_cell.angle_alpha   90.00
_cell.angle_beta   90.00
_cell.angle_gamma   90.00
#
_symmetry.space_group_name_H-M   'P 1'
#
loop_
_entity.id
_entity.type
_entity.pdbx_description
1 polymer ?
#
loop_
_entity_poly.entity_id
_entity_poly.type
_entity_poly.pdbx_seq_one_letter_code
_entity_poly.pdbx_strand_id
1 'polypeptide(L)'
;MMRIQDLAPDLILTDGQITTMDPDLPKAEALAIKGKHILAVGSANEIEALAGQHTRVVRLRGRRVIPGINDTHNHLMSTGAVLNEVSLYHARSIADIQEAVARAVESAEPGGWILGRGWDESLLAEQRFPTRQDIDEVAPNNPVVLERVWNMLLANSAALAAADIGRHTPDPPADRLYSGRIVRDHLGNPTGIFRDRAKHLITEVVPARTMAEREQHVRTACTAYNALGITSVAEPGLTPEQLRAFQNVRTSGDLTVRISMCLAGWGASMEPNEDVLEERFEHVGLFSGFGDEMLRLDTIKFMPDGGMGDRTALMFDHYLDEPDNYGQFVVPEDELIRRVRWVHDRGWSIDSHTCGDRMQEIVVRAYAEAQEANPNPNIRHRIHHGYFPTERTLEIMREHRFPALATIPFVTNLGESYVASVGEERAARTMPLRTYLDAGVPLALGSDSPVTTYNPFVGIYSATTRKTVTGRDLGPEERISREEALRLYTATSAWVTFEDDIKGTLTPGKLADIAVLNLDLFEVCDEDLFSILSALTIIGGEVVHDGLGVTSTWE
;
A
#
# COMPACT_ATOMS: atom_id res chain seq x y z
N MET A 1 15.29 -38.91 21.57
CA MET A 1 13.95 -39.18 22.16
C MET A 1 13.44 -37.82 22.61
N MET A 2 12.47 -37.22 21.91
CA MET A 2 11.85 -35.96 22.25
C MET A 2 11.05 -36.14 23.54
N ARG A 3 11.29 -35.34 24.58
CA ARG A 3 10.55 -35.44 25.84
C ARG A 3 9.17 -34.82 25.68
N ILE A 4 8.15 -35.33 26.38
CA ILE A 4 6.78 -34.77 26.32
C ILE A 4 6.77 -33.28 26.68
N GLN A 5 7.71 -32.84 27.54
CA GLN A 5 7.91 -31.43 27.90
C GLN A 5 8.34 -30.54 26.71
N ASP A 6 8.94 -31.14 25.65
CA ASP A 6 9.37 -30.45 24.43
C ASP A 6 8.18 -30.13 23.49
N LEU A 7 7.00 -30.71 23.78
CA LEU A 7 5.76 -30.53 23.01
C LEU A 7 4.85 -29.42 23.58
N ALA A 8 5.10 -28.94 24.79
CA ALA A 8 4.30 -27.87 25.39
C ALA A 8 4.45 -26.56 24.57
N PRO A 9 3.39 -25.74 24.48
CA PRO A 9 3.46 -24.46 23.80
C PRO A 9 4.42 -23.51 24.52
N ASP A 10 4.99 -22.58 23.75
CA ASP A 10 5.84 -21.51 24.29
C ASP A 10 4.99 -20.35 24.80
N LEU A 11 3.85 -20.08 24.12
CA LEU A 11 2.92 -19.02 24.46
C LEU A 11 1.47 -19.52 24.29
N ILE A 12 0.61 -19.15 25.23
CA ILE A 12 -0.84 -19.30 25.15
C ILE A 12 -1.48 -17.91 25.24
N LEU A 13 -2.35 -17.59 24.30
CA LEU A 13 -3.30 -16.49 24.38
C LEU A 13 -4.65 -17.06 24.77
N THR A 14 -5.24 -16.59 25.89
CA THR A 14 -6.50 -17.11 26.43
C THR A 14 -7.43 -16.00 26.90
N ASP A 15 -8.70 -16.32 27.17
CA ASP A 15 -9.72 -15.36 27.58
C ASP A 15 -9.89 -14.24 26.53
N GLY A 16 -9.91 -14.61 25.24
CA GLY A 16 -10.08 -13.72 24.10
C GLY A 16 -11.30 -14.09 23.25
N GLN A 17 -11.66 -13.16 22.35
CA GLN A 17 -12.65 -13.40 21.31
C GLN A 17 -11.89 -13.61 19.99
N ILE A 18 -11.57 -14.85 19.65
CA ILE A 18 -10.73 -15.18 18.50
C ILE A 18 -11.60 -15.36 17.26
N THR A 19 -11.36 -14.56 16.23
CA THR A 19 -11.90 -14.71 14.87
C THR A 19 -10.80 -15.34 14.02
N THR A 20 -10.95 -16.61 13.68
CA THR A 20 -9.87 -17.39 13.07
C THR A 20 -9.74 -17.21 11.55
N MET A 21 -10.80 -16.77 10.88
CA MET A 21 -10.98 -16.82 9.42
C MET A 21 -10.92 -18.24 8.81
N ASP A 22 -10.86 -19.27 9.64
CA ASP A 22 -10.98 -20.68 9.26
C ASP A 22 -12.48 -21.04 9.17
N PRO A 23 -12.99 -21.50 8.01
CA PRO A 23 -14.41 -21.85 7.87
C PRO A 23 -14.85 -23.03 8.76
N ASP A 24 -13.92 -23.92 9.11
CA ASP A 24 -14.22 -25.10 9.92
C ASP A 24 -14.27 -24.76 11.43
N LEU A 25 -13.57 -23.72 11.87
CA LEU A 25 -13.56 -23.25 13.25
C LEU A 25 -13.55 -21.71 13.30
N PRO A 26 -14.62 -21.02 12.93
CA PRO A 26 -14.61 -19.56 12.72
C PRO A 26 -14.37 -18.74 14.00
N LYS A 27 -14.63 -19.30 15.18
CA LYS A 27 -14.48 -18.64 16.49
C LYS A 27 -13.83 -19.56 17.51
N ALA A 28 -13.00 -18.98 18.38
CA ALA A 28 -12.36 -19.68 19.50
C ALA A 28 -12.17 -18.71 20.70
N GLU A 29 -11.74 -19.25 21.85
CA GLU A 29 -11.48 -18.48 23.09
C GLU A 29 -9.99 -18.40 23.42
N ALA A 30 -9.19 -19.36 22.90
CA ALA A 30 -7.77 -19.44 23.14
C ALA A 30 -7.02 -20.06 21.96
N LEU A 31 -5.72 -19.78 21.90
CA LEU A 31 -4.78 -20.42 20.99
C LEU A 31 -3.42 -20.64 21.67
N ALA A 32 -2.72 -21.69 21.23
CA ALA A 32 -1.38 -22.04 21.69
C ALA A 32 -0.38 -21.91 20.54
N ILE A 33 0.80 -21.39 20.84
CA ILE A 33 1.90 -21.15 19.89
C ILE A 33 3.11 -22.00 20.31
N LYS A 34 3.74 -22.66 19.31
CA LYS A 34 5.00 -23.36 19.49
C LYS A 34 5.98 -22.96 18.40
N GLY A 35 7.13 -22.38 18.77
CA GLY A 35 8.06 -21.78 17.82
C GLY A 35 7.35 -20.74 16.97
N LYS A 36 7.44 -20.89 15.67
CA LYS A 36 6.80 -19.97 14.71
C LYS A 36 5.32 -20.27 14.40
N HIS A 37 4.77 -21.39 14.90
CA HIS A 37 3.50 -21.91 14.39
C HIS A 37 2.42 -21.94 15.47
N ILE A 38 1.19 -21.82 15.01
CA ILE A 38 0.00 -22.11 15.81
C ILE A 38 -0.03 -23.61 16.07
N LEU A 39 0.02 -24.01 17.35
CA LEU A 39 -0.03 -25.41 17.78
C LEU A 39 -1.48 -25.91 17.85
N ALA A 40 -2.35 -25.11 18.47
CA ALA A 40 -3.75 -25.46 18.69
C ALA A 40 -4.62 -24.21 18.83
N VAL A 41 -5.90 -24.34 18.49
CA VAL A 41 -6.94 -23.29 18.63
C VAL A 41 -8.20 -23.97 19.16
N GLY A 42 -8.89 -23.36 20.15
CA GLY A 42 -10.10 -23.98 20.73
C GLY A 42 -10.65 -23.21 21.92
N SER A 43 -11.32 -23.92 22.83
CA SER A 43 -11.83 -23.36 24.08
C SER A 43 -10.68 -23.03 25.05
N ALA A 44 -10.90 -22.09 25.96
CA ALA A 44 -9.91 -21.72 26.96
C ALA A 44 -9.42 -22.93 27.80
N ASN A 45 -10.35 -23.79 28.20
CA ASN A 45 -10.02 -24.96 29.01
C ASN A 45 -9.14 -25.98 28.27
N GLU A 46 -9.42 -26.26 27.01
CA GLU A 46 -8.64 -27.21 26.21
C GLU A 46 -7.23 -26.69 25.96
N ILE A 47 -7.10 -25.41 25.63
CA ILE A 47 -5.81 -24.81 25.28
C ILE A 47 -4.95 -24.57 26.53
N GLU A 48 -5.53 -24.11 27.66
CA GLU A 48 -4.79 -23.95 28.94
C GLU A 48 -4.27 -25.29 29.46
N ALA A 49 -4.98 -26.41 29.21
CA ALA A 49 -4.52 -27.74 29.60
C ALA A 49 -3.22 -28.18 28.88
N LEU A 50 -2.83 -27.53 27.78
CA LEU A 50 -1.57 -27.80 27.08
C LEU A 50 -0.36 -27.13 27.74
N ALA A 51 -0.58 -26.22 28.71
CA ALA A 51 0.51 -25.46 29.32
C ALA A 51 1.53 -26.35 30.04
N GLY A 52 2.79 -26.15 29.74
CA GLY A 52 3.92 -26.76 30.44
C GLY A 52 4.59 -25.78 31.41
N GLN A 53 5.65 -26.24 32.08
CA GLN A 53 6.35 -25.45 33.11
C GLN A 53 6.92 -24.10 32.57
N HIS A 54 7.25 -24.03 31.29
CA HIS A 54 7.85 -22.84 30.66
C HIS A 54 6.88 -22.13 29.71
N THR A 55 5.62 -22.55 29.65
CA THR A 55 4.59 -21.91 28.84
C THR A 55 4.23 -20.55 29.44
N ARG A 56 4.32 -19.50 28.60
CA ARG A 56 3.83 -18.17 28.94
C ARG A 56 2.33 -18.11 28.67
N VAL A 57 1.54 -17.55 29.56
CA VAL A 57 0.08 -17.44 29.42
C VAL A 57 -0.33 -15.97 29.48
N VAL A 58 -0.90 -15.46 28.40
CA VAL A 58 -1.42 -14.09 28.31
C VAL A 58 -2.93 -14.13 28.33
N ARG A 59 -3.55 -13.49 29.34
CA ARG A 59 -5.01 -13.32 29.45
C ARG A 59 -5.45 -12.06 28.75
N LEU A 60 -6.25 -12.23 27.70
CA LEU A 60 -6.65 -11.15 26.80
C LEU A 60 -7.85 -10.32 27.30
N ARG A 61 -8.55 -10.82 28.33
CA ARG A 61 -9.68 -10.13 28.99
C ARG A 61 -10.76 -9.70 27.99
N GLY A 62 -11.19 -10.64 27.15
CA GLY A 62 -12.24 -10.45 26.16
C GLY A 62 -11.83 -9.67 24.89
N ARG A 63 -10.55 -9.33 24.72
CA ARG A 63 -10.10 -8.62 23.51
C ARG A 63 -10.29 -9.45 22.25
N ARG A 64 -10.55 -8.76 21.13
CA ARG A 64 -10.64 -9.36 19.81
C ARG A 64 -9.26 -9.78 19.31
N VAL A 65 -9.17 -11.02 18.82
CA VAL A 65 -7.98 -11.56 18.15
C VAL A 65 -8.33 -11.88 16.71
N ILE A 66 -7.48 -11.47 15.80
CA ILE A 66 -7.61 -11.70 14.35
C ILE A 66 -6.29 -12.24 13.77
N PRO A 67 -6.30 -12.91 12.60
CA PRO A 67 -5.08 -13.14 11.85
C PRO A 67 -4.37 -11.82 11.56
N GLY A 68 -3.05 -11.87 11.47
CA GLY A 68 -2.29 -10.70 11.06
C GLY A 68 -2.76 -10.14 9.72
N ILE A 69 -2.88 -8.84 9.64
CA ILE A 69 -3.33 -8.11 8.45
C ILE A 69 -2.27 -8.18 7.36
N ASN A 70 -2.69 -8.46 6.14
CA ASN A 70 -1.86 -8.50 4.95
C ASN A 70 -2.35 -7.45 3.94
N ASP A 71 -1.59 -6.36 3.78
CA ASP A 71 -1.87 -5.29 2.82
C ASP A 71 -1.27 -5.65 1.45
N THR A 72 -2.11 -5.93 0.48
CA THR A 72 -1.70 -6.48 -0.83
C THR A 72 -1.15 -5.44 -1.81
N HIS A 73 -1.17 -4.16 -1.46
CA HIS A 73 -0.59 -3.08 -2.25
C HIS A 73 -0.16 -1.94 -1.34
N ASN A 74 1.14 -1.88 -1.04
CA ASN A 74 1.66 -0.93 -0.06
C ASN A 74 3.12 -0.58 -0.36
N HIS A 75 3.46 0.69 -0.40
CA HIS A 75 4.83 1.17 -0.54
C HIS A 75 5.45 1.44 0.85
N LEU A 76 5.78 0.36 1.57
CA LEU A 76 6.27 0.39 2.96
C LEU A 76 7.47 1.31 3.12
N MET A 77 8.49 1.18 2.25
CA MET A 77 9.69 2.03 2.35
C MET A 77 9.36 3.51 2.13
N SER A 78 8.47 3.82 1.17
CA SER A 78 8.00 5.18 0.92
C SER A 78 7.16 5.70 2.08
N THR A 79 6.32 4.86 2.68
CA THR A 79 5.57 5.20 3.91
C THR A 79 6.51 5.52 5.06
N GLY A 80 7.54 4.69 5.27
CA GLY A 80 8.57 4.97 6.27
C GLY A 80 9.32 6.27 6.02
N ALA A 81 9.56 6.62 4.76
CA ALA A 81 10.13 7.91 4.41
C ALA A 81 9.20 9.06 4.84
N VAL A 82 7.92 8.97 4.46
CA VAL A 82 6.90 9.99 4.82
C VAL A 82 6.73 10.14 6.33
N LEU A 83 6.82 9.04 7.09
CA LEU A 83 6.77 9.08 8.56
C LEU A 83 7.99 9.78 9.20
N ASN A 84 9.10 9.88 8.47
CA ASN A 84 10.31 10.62 8.89
C ASN A 84 10.38 12.04 8.28
N GLU A 85 9.45 12.40 7.40
CA GLU A 85 9.35 13.71 6.75
C GLU A 85 8.33 14.61 7.45
N VAL A 86 8.22 15.86 6.97
CA VAL A 86 7.23 16.82 7.46
C VAL A 86 5.84 16.40 6.99
N SER A 87 5.01 15.95 7.92
CA SER A 87 3.62 15.58 7.63
C SER A 87 2.71 16.81 7.65
N LEU A 88 1.98 17.04 6.55
CA LEU A 88 1.08 18.17 6.35
C LEU A 88 -0.39 17.75 6.16
N TYR A 89 -0.73 16.48 6.36
CA TYR A 89 -2.10 15.97 6.20
C TYR A 89 -3.13 16.64 7.10
N HIS A 90 -2.67 17.21 8.22
CA HIS A 90 -3.54 17.92 9.17
C HIS A 90 -3.50 19.43 9.03
N ALA A 91 -2.72 19.98 8.09
CA ALA A 91 -2.66 21.41 7.85
C ALA A 91 -4.02 21.93 7.37
N ARG A 92 -4.48 23.02 7.98
CA ARG A 92 -5.73 23.71 7.64
C ARG A 92 -5.50 25.17 7.30
N SER A 93 -4.26 25.63 7.39
CA SER A 93 -3.82 26.97 7.02
C SER A 93 -2.37 26.95 6.51
N ILE A 94 -1.95 28.01 5.83
CA ILE A 94 -0.54 28.22 5.47
C ILE A 94 0.32 28.34 6.72
N ALA A 95 -0.21 28.93 7.79
CA ALA A 95 0.47 29.01 9.07
C ALA A 95 0.79 27.62 9.67
N ASP A 96 -0.10 26.62 9.53
CA ASP A 96 0.16 25.24 9.97
C ASP A 96 1.33 24.63 9.18
N ILE A 97 1.40 24.91 7.87
CA ILE A 97 2.51 24.47 7.01
C ILE A 97 3.81 25.10 7.46
N GLN A 98 3.82 26.43 7.71
CA GLN A 98 4.97 27.17 8.19
C GLN A 98 5.45 26.64 9.54
N GLU A 99 4.56 26.40 10.49
CA GLU A 99 4.92 25.84 11.80
C GLU A 99 5.55 24.44 11.69
N ALA A 100 5.00 23.57 10.84
CA ALA A 100 5.54 22.24 10.61
C ALA A 100 6.95 22.29 9.99
N VAL A 101 7.16 23.17 9.00
CA VAL A 101 8.47 23.38 8.37
C VAL A 101 9.47 24.01 9.37
N ALA A 102 9.05 25.01 10.17
CA ALA A 102 9.92 25.65 11.17
C ALA A 102 10.45 24.62 12.18
N ARG A 103 9.61 23.71 12.68
CA ARG A 103 10.04 22.62 13.56
C ARG A 103 11.08 21.70 12.89
N ALA A 104 10.93 21.42 11.59
CA ALA A 104 11.90 20.61 10.86
C ALA A 104 13.24 21.37 10.68
N VAL A 105 13.20 22.68 10.45
CA VAL A 105 14.42 23.54 10.36
C VAL A 105 15.23 23.50 11.65
N GLU A 106 14.57 23.51 12.83
CA GLU A 106 15.25 23.46 14.13
C GLU A 106 16.12 22.20 14.32
N SER A 107 15.72 21.09 13.69
CA SER A 107 16.41 19.80 13.77
C SER A 107 17.32 19.50 12.57
N ALA A 108 17.24 20.30 11.52
CA ALA A 108 18.02 20.08 10.30
C ALA A 108 19.42 20.68 10.40
N GLU A 109 20.38 20.05 9.71
CA GLU A 109 21.70 20.66 9.50
C GLU A 109 21.57 21.93 8.64
N PRO A 110 22.43 22.94 8.85
CA PRO A 110 22.43 24.14 8.01
C PRO A 110 22.57 23.81 6.52
N GLY A 111 21.61 24.26 5.70
CA GLY A 111 21.56 23.95 4.27
C GLY A 111 21.08 22.53 3.95
N GLY A 112 20.71 21.74 4.95
CA GLY A 112 20.11 20.41 4.76
C GLY A 112 18.73 20.52 4.11
N TRP A 113 18.38 19.54 3.26
CA TRP A 113 17.09 19.47 2.60
C TRP A 113 15.99 19.06 3.59
N ILE A 114 14.86 19.74 3.50
CA ILE A 114 13.64 19.42 4.24
C ILE A 114 12.59 18.92 3.25
N LEU A 115 12.14 17.70 3.46
CA LEU A 115 11.13 17.05 2.63
C LEU A 115 9.85 16.90 3.44
N GLY A 116 8.71 17.09 2.79
CA GLY A 116 7.41 16.95 3.44
C GLY A 116 6.31 16.65 2.43
N ARG A 117 5.12 16.32 2.95
CA ARG A 117 4.02 15.87 2.11
C ARG A 117 2.66 16.07 2.78
N GLY A 118 1.61 16.14 1.94
CA GLY A 118 0.23 15.97 2.38
C GLY A 118 -0.55 17.26 2.54
N TRP A 119 -0.06 18.40 2.04
CA TRP A 119 -0.86 19.62 2.00
C TRP A 119 -1.93 19.56 0.88
N ASP A 120 -3.06 20.24 1.10
CA ASP A 120 -4.14 20.35 0.12
C ASP A 120 -4.76 21.76 0.21
N GLU A 121 -4.64 22.54 -0.86
CA GLU A 121 -5.14 23.92 -0.91
C GLU A 121 -6.64 24.02 -0.73
N SER A 122 -7.40 22.98 -1.06
CA SER A 122 -8.86 22.97 -0.86
C SER A 122 -9.25 22.92 0.62
N LEU A 123 -8.34 22.48 1.48
CA LEU A 123 -8.53 22.38 2.94
C LEU A 123 -7.94 23.58 3.68
N LEU A 124 -7.13 24.43 3.02
CA LEU A 124 -6.53 25.59 3.64
C LEU A 124 -7.52 26.75 3.76
N ALA A 125 -7.48 27.44 4.90
CA ALA A 125 -8.34 28.60 5.18
C ALA A 125 -8.18 29.71 4.14
N GLU A 126 -6.98 29.87 3.59
CA GLU A 126 -6.64 30.88 2.58
C GLU A 126 -7.18 30.56 1.18
N GLN A 127 -7.67 29.35 0.93
CA GLN A 127 -8.25 28.89 -0.35
C GLN A 127 -7.34 29.20 -1.56
N ARG A 128 -6.02 29.11 -1.35
CA ARG A 128 -5.01 29.30 -2.39
C ARG A 128 -3.87 28.30 -2.24
N PHE A 129 -3.11 28.12 -3.31
CA PHE A 129 -1.83 27.42 -3.23
C PHE A 129 -0.86 28.16 -2.30
N PRO A 130 -0.13 27.47 -1.42
CA PRO A 130 1.05 28.04 -0.78
C PRO A 130 2.10 28.34 -1.85
N THR A 131 2.94 29.33 -1.59
CA THR A 131 3.99 29.79 -2.50
C THR A 131 5.37 29.65 -1.85
N ARG A 132 6.43 29.75 -2.66
CA ARG A 132 7.80 29.75 -2.12
C ARG A 132 8.02 30.81 -1.06
N GLN A 133 7.39 32.00 -1.19
CA GLN A 133 7.51 33.09 -0.24
C GLN A 133 6.96 32.72 1.15
N ASP A 134 5.84 31.99 1.18
CA ASP A 134 5.26 31.50 2.43
C ASP A 134 6.24 30.59 3.19
N ILE A 135 7.07 29.83 2.47
CA ILE A 135 8.06 28.91 3.06
C ILE A 135 9.41 29.60 3.33
N ASP A 136 9.80 30.56 2.49
CA ASP A 136 11.04 31.33 2.66
C ASP A 136 11.07 32.08 4.01
N GLU A 137 9.91 32.48 4.55
CA GLU A 137 9.79 33.16 5.85
C GLU A 137 10.34 32.30 7.00
N VAL A 138 10.15 30.98 6.94
CA VAL A 138 10.51 30.05 8.03
C VAL A 138 11.72 29.17 7.70
N ALA A 139 12.09 29.04 6.42
CA ALA A 139 13.21 28.24 5.95
C ALA A 139 14.04 28.98 4.88
N PRO A 140 14.63 30.15 5.19
CA PRO A 140 15.36 30.96 4.20
C PRO A 140 16.64 30.28 3.68
N ASN A 141 17.27 29.41 4.46
CA ASN A 141 18.59 28.83 4.18
C ASN A 141 18.55 27.32 3.89
N ASN A 142 17.44 26.65 4.18
CA ASN A 142 17.28 25.22 3.95
C ASN A 142 16.43 25.01 2.68
N PRO A 143 16.89 24.23 1.70
CA PRO A 143 16.04 23.82 0.59
C PRO A 143 14.84 22.99 1.11
N VAL A 144 13.63 23.38 0.75
CA VAL A 144 12.38 22.72 1.18
C VAL A 144 11.60 22.26 -0.03
N VAL A 145 11.14 21.01 0.01
CA VAL A 145 10.24 20.41 -0.98
C VAL A 145 9.05 19.78 -0.27
N LEU A 146 7.85 20.24 -0.58
CA LEU A 146 6.60 19.77 0.03
C LEU A 146 5.69 19.20 -1.07
N GLU A 147 5.56 17.89 -1.12
CA GLU A 147 4.64 17.24 -2.07
C GLU A 147 3.18 17.39 -1.62
N ARG A 148 2.31 17.77 -2.53
CA ARG A 148 0.87 17.80 -2.33
C ARG A 148 0.29 16.38 -2.43
N VAL A 149 0.30 15.89 -3.62
CA VAL A 149 0.06 14.51 -4.02
C VAL A 149 1.22 14.16 -4.95
N TRP A 150 1.22 13.01 -5.53
CA TRP A 150 2.32 12.56 -6.37
C TRP A 150 2.60 13.44 -7.62
N ASN A 151 1.63 14.22 -8.12
CA ASN A 151 1.74 15.02 -9.36
C ASN A 151 2.09 16.51 -9.15
N MET A 152 2.23 16.98 -7.91
CA MET A 152 2.53 18.39 -7.61
C MET A 152 3.45 18.53 -6.42
N LEU A 153 4.38 19.48 -6.47
CA LEU A 153 5.18 19.89 -5.32
C LEU A 153 5.28 21.41 -5.21
N LEU A 154 5.57 21.86 -4.00
CA LEU A 154 6.01 23.20 -3.67
C LEU A 154 7.50 23.16 -3.29
N ALA A 155 8.31 24.01 -3.91
CA ALA A 155 9.71 24.22 -3.57
C ALA A 155 9.96 25.68 -3.15
N ASN A 156 10.73 25.90 -2.10
CA ASN A 156 11.09 27.25 -1.65
C ASN A 156 12.24 27.85 -2.50
N SER A 157 12.61 29.10 -2.23
CA SER A 157 13.63 29.80 -3.00
C SER A 157 15.01 29.15 -2.90
N ALA A 158 15.37 28.54 -1.77
CA ALA A 158 16.63 27.82 -1.62
C ALA A 158 16.66 26.54 -2.49
N ALA A 159 15.54 25.79 -2.59
CA ALA A 159 15.44 24.65 -3.46
C ALA A 159 15.47 25.03 -4.95
N LEU A 160 14.81 26.15 -5.34
CA LEU A 160 14.89 26.69 -6.69
C LEU A 160 16.33 27.07 -7.05
N ALA A 161 17.05 27.71 -6.13
CA ALA A 161 18.44 28.09 -6.33
C ALA A 161 19.35 26.86 -6.50
N ALA A 162 19.14 25.81 -5.70
CA ALA A 162 19.89 24.55 -5.83
C ALA A 162 19.65 23.85 -7.18
N ALA A 163 18.46 24.03 -7.78
CA ALA A 163 18.09 23.47 -9.09
C ALA A 163 18.39 24.41 -10.27
N ASP A 164 18.99 25.59 -10.05
CA ASP A 164 19.22 26.64 -11.06
C ASP A 164 17.92 27.04 -11.81
N ILE A 165 16.80 27.10 -11.07
CA ILE A 165 15.49 27.43 -11.64
C ILE A 165 15.17 28.90 -11.43
N GLY A 166 14.91 29.60 -12.55
CA GLY A 166 14.60 31.01 -12.57
C GLY A 166 13.47 31.38 -13.55
N ARG A 167 13.34 32.69 -13.78
CA ARG A 167 12.30 33.26 -14.65
C ARG A 167 12.34 32.71 -16.07
N HIS A 168 13.54 32.38 -16.59
CA HIS A 168 13.76 31.96 -17.96
C HIS A 168 13.88 30.44 -18.14
N THR A 169 13.80 29.65 -17.08
CA THR A 169 13.80 28.19 -17.17
C THR A 169 12.55 27.74 -17.92
N PRO A 170 12.67 27.01 -19.06
CA PRO A 170 11.51 26.57 -19.81
C PRO A 170 10.73 25.49 -19.06
N ASP A 171 9.45 25.37 -19.36
CA ASP A 171 8.71 24.18 -18.97
C ASP A 171 9.29 22.96 -19.69
N PRO A 172 9.31 21.76 -19.08
CA PRO A 172 9.75 20.55 -19.75
C PRO A 172 8.95 20.32 -21.03
N PRO A 173 9.60 19.86 -22.12
CA PRO A 173 8.90 19.57 -23.36
C PRO A 173 7.84 18.49 -23.14
N ALA A 174 6.69 18.66 -23.77
CA ALA A 174 5.69 17.61 -23.85
C ALA A 174 6.27 16.47 -24.69
N ASP A 175 6.67 15.39 -24.05
CA ASP A 175 6.94 14.13 -24.73
C ASP A 175 5.83 13.10 -24.43
N ARG A 176 6.00 11.88 -24.84
CA ARG A 176 4.99 10.82 -24.98
C ARG A 176 3.97 10.66 -23.84
N LEU A 177 4.19 11.19 -22.63
CA LEU A 177 3.38 10.80 -21.48
C LEU A 177 2.78 11.97 -20.69
N TYR A 178 3.51 13.05 -20.43
CA TYR A 178 3.03 14.19 -19.64
C TYR A 178 3.72 15.48 -20.05
N SER A 179 2.95 16.58 -20.10
CA SER A 179 3.52 17.92 -20.08
C SER A 179 3.85 18.30 -18.64
N GLY A 180 4.99 18.93 -18.41
CA GLY A 180 5.31 19.51 -17.10
C GLY A 180 5.09 21.02 -17.11
N ARG A 181 4.65 21.59 -15.98
CA ARG A 181 4.42 23.03 -15.88
C ARG A 181 5.04 23.63 -14.61
N ILE A 182 5.85 24.67 -14.79
CA ILE A 182 6.28 25.57 -13.72
C ILE A 182 5.21 26.65 -13.54
N VAL A 183 4.54 26.70 -12.39
CA VAL A 183 3.55 27.75 -12.13
C VAL A 183 4.27 29.07 -11.86
N ARG A 184 3.87 30.14 -12.58
CA ARG A 184 4.52 31.46 -12.54
C ARG A 184 3.56 32.53 -12.10
N ASP A 185 4.10 33.57 -11.46
CA ASP A 185 3.38 34.79 -11.15
C ASP A 185 3.15 35.67 -12.41
N HIS A 186 2.44 36.78 -12.24
CA HIS A 186 2.18 37.74 -13.32
C HIS A 186 3.42 38.41 -13.88
N LEU A 187 4.56 38.34 -13.19
CA LEU A 187 5.86 38.83 -13.64
C LEU A 187 6.70 37.75 -14.34
N GLY A 188 6.20 36.52 -14.38
CA GLY A 188 6.88 35.38 -14.98
C GLY A 188 7.84 34.66 -14.02
N ASN A 189 7.89 35.00 -12.74
CA ASN A 189 8.75 34.30 -11.78
C ASN A 189 8.08 32.99 -11.31
N PRO A 190 8.86 31.91 -11.08
CA PRO A 190 8.32 30.69 -10.47
C PRO A 190 7.70 30.97 -9.10
N THR A 191 6.48 30.50 -8.87
CA THR A 191 5.80 30.62 -7.56
C THR A 191 6.30 29.60 -6.54
N GLY A 192 7.07 28.60 -6.99
CA GLY A 192 7.49 27.44 -6.22
C GLY A 192 6.65 26.19 -6.54
N ILE A 193 5.52 26.31 -7.22
CA ILE A 193 4.68 25.17 -7.60
C ILE A 193 5.15 24.57 -8.93
N PHE A 194 5.37 23.25 -8.90
CA PHE A 194 5.73 22.43 -10.05
C PHE A 194 4.71 21.31 -10.22
N ARG A 195 4.23 21.13 -11.44
CA ARG A 195 3.24 20.11 -11.79
C ARG A 195 3.84 19.09 -12.75
N ASP A 196 3.38 17.84 -12.59
CA ASP A 196 3.70 16.72 -13.47
C ASP A 196 5.23 16.59 -13.68
N ARG A 197 5.71 16.50 -14.92
CA ARG A 197 7.14 16.36 -15.22
C ARG A 197 8.02 17.53 -14.77
N ALA A 198 7.45 18.72 -14.55
CA ALA A 198 8.24 19.83 -14.03
C ALA A 198 8.77 19.55 -12.60
N LYS A 199 8.15 18.61 -11.85
CA LYS A 199 8.68 18.15 -10.55
C LYS A 199 10.11 17.63 -10.67
N HIS A 200 10.46 16.95 -11.77
CA HIS A 200 11.79 16.37 -11.98
C HIS A 200 12.89 17.42 -11.93
N LEU A 201 12.62 18.65 -12.38
CA LEU A 201 13.58 19.76 -12.30
C LEU A 201 14.04 20.03 -10.84
N ILE A 202 13.20 19.73 -9.88
CA ILE A 202 13.51 19.86 -8.44
C ILE A 202 13.99 18.52 -7.87
N THR A 203 13.28 17.42 -8.14
CA THR A 203 13.57 16.14 -7.49
C THR A 203 14.91 15.54 -7.91
N GLU A 204 15.42 15.87 -9.10
CA GLU A 204 16.75 15.45 -9.57
C GLU A 204 17.92 16.06 -8.80
N VAL A 205 17.72 17.22 -8.16
CA VAL A 205 18.75 17.86 -7.35
C VAL A 205 18.62 17.56 -5.85
N VAL A 206 17.51 16.94 -5.43
CA VAL A 206 17.36 16.42 -4.08
C VAL A 206 18.38 15.29 -3.90
N PRO A 207 19.22 15.33 -2.84
CA PRO A 207 20.21 14.28 -2.61
C PRO A 207 19.55 12.89 -2.58
N ALA A 208 20.14 11.95 -3.30
CA ALA A 208 19.69 10.56 -3.26
C ALA A 208 19.79 10.01 -1.84
N ARG A 209 18.76 9.33 -1.38
CA ARG A 209 18.74 8.71 -0.05
C ARG A 209 19.85 7.67 0.06
N THR A 210 20.60 7.73 1.14
CA THR A 210 21.64 6.76 1.49
C THR A 210 21.00 5.40 1.80
N MET A 211 21.79 4.35 1.78
CA MET A 211 21.34 3.01 2.18
C MET A 211 20.86 2.99 3.64
N ALA A 212 21.58 3.68 4.54
CA ALA A 212 21.22 3.78 5.94
C ALA A 212 19.84 4.46 6.16
N GLU A 213 19.54 5.53 5.40
CA GLU A 213 18.21 6.16 5.44
C GLU A 213 17.12 5.22 4.91
N ARG A 214 17.37 4.51 3.80
CA ARG A 214 16.41 3.52 3.27
C ARG A 214 16.11 2.43 4.30
N GLU A 215 17.14 1.88 4.95
CA GLU A 215 17.00 0.90 6.02
C GLU A 215 16.22 1.46 7.21
N GLN A 216 16.48 2.71 7.60
CA GLN A 216 15.74 3.37 8.67
C GLN A 216 14.27 3.57 8.30
N HIS A 217 13.95 3.92 7.05
CA HIS A 217 12.57 4.01 6.57
C HIS A 217 11.83 2.66 6.69
N VAL A 218 12.50 1.57 6.34
CA VAL A 218 11.90 0.22 6.52
C VAL A 218 11.60 -0.05 8.00
N ARG A 219 12.55 0.24 8.92
CA ARG A 219 12.34 0.04 10.38
C ARG A 219 11.20 0.91 10.92
N THR A 220 11.16 2.18 10.51
CA THR A 220 10.09 3.10 10.93
C THR A 220 8.72 2.60 10.49
N ALA A 221 8.58 2.20 9.23
CA ALA A 221 7.32 1.66 8.72
C ALA A 221 6.92 0.35 9.42
N CYS A 222 7.87 -0.57 9.63
CA CYS A 222 7.61 -1.81 10.36
C CYS A 222 7.02 -1.53 11.76
N THR A 223 7.60 -0.60 12.50
CA THR A 223 7.11 -0.21 13.84
C THR A 223 5.67 0.33 13.77
N ALA A 224 5.40 1.23 12.81
CA ALA A 224 4.07 1.81 12.63
C ALA A 224 3.02 0.78 12.20
N TYR A 225 3.40 -0.16 11.34
CA TYR A 225 2.52 -1.21 10.85
C TYR A 225 2.20 -2.23 11.93
N ASN A 226 3.19 -2.62 12.71
CA ASN A 226 3.00 -3.53 13.84
C ASN A 226 2.01 -2.97 14.88
N ALA A 227 2.00 -1.64 15.09
CA ALA A 227 1.03 -0.98 15.97
C ALA A 227 -0.42 -1.03 15.46
N LEU A 228 -0.63 -1.41 14.18
CA LEU A 228 -1.94 -1.61 13.57
C LEU A 228 -2.28 -3.09 13.31
N GLY A 229 -1.40 -4.02 13.70
CA GLY A 229 -1.59 -5.45 13.46
C GLY A 229 -1.30 -5.88 12.02
N ILE A 230 -0.64 -5.04 11.22
CA ILE A 230 -0.16 -5.40 9.88
C ILE A 230 1.09 -6.28 10.06
N THR A 231 1.03 -7.50 9.54
CA THR A 231 2.10 -8.49 9.62
C THR A 231 2.73 -8.80 8.27
N SER A 232 2.06 -8.44 7.19
CA SER A 232 2.53 -8.69 5.83
C SER A 232 2.13 -7.56 4.89
N VAL A 233 2.98 -7.28 3.89
CA VAL A 233 2.66 -6.37 2.79
C VAL A 233 3.18 -6.91 1.46
N ALA A 234 2.53 -6.53 0.35
CA ALA A 234 3.12 -6.62 -0.98
C ALA A 234 3.62 -5.23 -1.38
N GLU A 235 4.92 -5.13 -1.66
CA GLU A 235 5.64 -3.88 -1.98
C GLU A 235 5.89 -3.79 -3.48
N PRO A 236 5.12 -3.02 -4.25
CA PRO A 236 5.21 -2.98 -5.70
C PRO A 236 6.27 -2.00 -6.22
N GLY A 237 6.90 -2.34 -7.35
CA GLY A 237 7.76 -1.44 -8.11
C GLY A 237 9.15 -1.23 -7.50
N LEU A 238 9.72 -2.25 -6.88
CA LEU A 238 11.02 -2.18 -6.21
C LEU A 238 12.20 -2.06 -7.18
N THR A 239 13.07 -1.08 -6.89
CA THR A 239 14.38 -0.92 -7.52
C THR A 239 15.45 -1.81 -6.85
N PRO A 240 16.61 -2.03 -7.50
CA PRO A 240 17.71 -2.81 -6.90
C PRO A 240 18.19 -2.27 -5.54
N GLU A 241 18.22 -0.94 -5.35
CA GLU A 241 18.64 -0.32 -4.08
C GLU A 241 17.62 -0.58 -2.97
N GLN A 242 16.33 -0.55 -3.30
CA GLN A 242 15.26 -0.85 -2.33
C GLN A 242 15.27 -2.32 -1.94
N LEU A 243 15.45 -3.24 -2.90
CA LEU A 243 15.64 -4.66 -2.63
C LEU A 243 16.82 -4.90 -1.67
N ARG A 244 17.94 -4.20 -1.88
CA ARG A 244 19.11 -4.30 -1.02
C ARG A 244 18.81 -3.82 0.40
N ALA A 245 18.07 -2.72 0.56
CA ALA A 245 17.71 -2.22 1.88
C ALA A 245 16.84 -3.22 2.67
N PHE A 246 15.84 -3.84 2.02
CA PHE A 246 15.04 -4.90 2.65
C PHE A 246 15.90 -6.11 3.07
N GLN A 247 16.83 -6.55 2.22
CA GLN A 247 17.77 -7.64 2.55
C GLN A 247 18.67 -7.29 3.74
N ASN A 248 19.17 -6.05 3.83
CA ASN A 248 20.00 -5.60 4.94
C ASN A 248 19.20 -5.60 6.25
N VAL A 249 17.99 -5.03 6.26
CA VAL A 249 17.11 -5.01 7.43
C VAL A 249 16.68 -6.44 7.83
N ARG A 250 16.46 -7.34 6.87
CA ARG A 250 16.22 -8.76 7.14
C ARG A 250 17.42 -9.42 7.80
N THR A 251 18.63 -9.12 7.30
CA THR A 251 19.88 -9.71 7.81
C THR A 251 20.22 -9.21 9.21
N SER A 252 19.91 -7.95 9.54
CA SER A 252 20.09 -7.42 10.91
C SER A 252 19.08 -7.97 11.92
N GLY A 253 18.01 -8.63 11.46
CA GLY A 253 16.95 -9.15 12.32
C GLY A 253 15.85 -8.13 12.66
N ASP A 254 15.89 -6.93 12.06
CA ASP A 254 14.98 -5.83 12.37
C ASP A 254 13.72 -5.82 11.49
N LEU A 255 13.62 -6.72 10.50
CA LEU A 255 12.45 -6.81 9.63
C LEU A 255 11.31 -7.51 10.36
N THR A 256 10.35 -6.74 10.84
CA THR A 256 9.20 -7.22 11.62
C THR A 256 7.88 -7.17 10.85
N VAL A 257 7.93 -7.14 9.53
CA VAL A 257 6.81 -7.29 8.60
C VAL A 257 7.26 -8.18 7.46
N ARG A 258 6.42 -9.13 7.03
CA ARG A 258 6.72 -9.98 5.87
C ARG A 258 6.50 -9.21 4.58
N ILE A 259 7.44 -9.31 3.65
CA ILE A 259 7.43 -8.56 2.40
C ILE A 259 7.33 -9.48 1.20
N SER A 260 6.24 -9.38 0.44
CA SER A 260 6.14 -9.90 -0.93
C SER A 260 6.65 -8.82 -1.89
N MET A 261 7.85 -9.01 -2.42
CA MET A 261 8.56 -8.01 -3.25
C MET A 261 8.12 -8.10 -4.71
N CYS A 262 7.61 -7.00 -5.26
CA CYS A 262 7.28 -6.89 -6.69
C CYS A 262 8.35 -6.03 -7.37
N LEU A 263 9.04 -6.59 -8.35
CA LEU A 263 10.09 -5.88 -9.08
C LEU A 263 9.52 -4.81 -9.99
N ALA A 264 10.20 -3.67 -10.11
CA ALA A 264 9.82 -2.64 -11.08
C ALA A 264 9.98 -3.15 -12.51
N GLY A 265 8.90 -3.18 -13.25
CA GLY A 265 8.81 -3.54 -14.66
C GLY A 265 8.40 -2.35 -15.53
N TRP A 266 7.76 -2.62 -16.64
CA TRP A 266 7.44 -1.64 -17.67
C TRP A 266 6.38 -0.62 -17.21
N GLY A 267 6.67 0.65 -17.47
CA GLY A 267 5.91 1.80 -16.98
C GLY A 267 6.13 2.09 -15.49
N ALA A 268 6.64 1.12 -14.71
CA ALA A 268 6.91 1.26 -13.28
C ALA A 268 8.39 1.47 -12.96
N SER A 269 9.28 1.22 -13.93
CA SER A 269 10.71 1.41 -13.77
C SER A 269 11.09 2.89 -13.95
N MET A 270 12.19 3.29 -13.31
CA MET A 270 12.82 4.60 -13.53
C MET A 270 13.89 4.55 -14.63
N GLU A 271 13.95 3.47 -15.39
CA GLU A 271 14.95 3.29 -16.43
C GLU A 271 14.65 4.17 -17.65
N PRO A 272 15.64 4.91 -18.16
CA PRO A 272 15.47 5.72 -19.38
C PRO A 272 15.15 4.89 -20.62
N ASN A 273 15.63 3.64 -20.66
CA ASN A 273 15.36 2.65 -21.69
C ASN A 273 14.89 1.35 -21.06
N GLU A 274 13.60 1.07 -21.15
CA GLU A 274 13.00 -0.14 -20.56
C GLU A 274 13.28 -1.42 -21.35
N ASP A 275 13.89 -1.36 -22.54
CA ASP A 275 14.28 -2.55 -23.32
C ASP A 275 15.34 -3.38 -22.60
N VAL A 276 16.14 -2.77 -21.70
CA VAL A 276 17.12 -3.46 -20.88
C VAL A 276 16.51 -4.35 -19.80
N LEU A 277 15.22 -4.20 -19.48
CA LEU A 277 14.56 -4.97 -18.42
C LEU A 277 14.49 -6.46 -18.76
N GLU A 278 14.22 -6.82 -20.02
CA GLU A 278 14.20 -8.22 -20.43
C GLU A 278 15.55 -8.90 -20.17
N GLU A 279 16.63 -8.27 -20.58
CA GLU A 279 17.99 -8.79 -20.35
C GLU A 279 18.30 -8.90 -18.85
N ARG A 280 17.92 -7.90 -18.06
CA ARG A 280 18.10 -7.92 -16.60
C ARG A 280 17.37 -9.07 -15.93
N PHE A 281 16.09 -9.27 -16.23
CA PHE A 281 15.31 -10.35 -15.65
C PHE A 281 15.80 -11.73 -16.10
N GLU A 282 16.25 -11.87 -17.33
CA GLU A 282 16.87 -13.13 -17.81
C GLU A 282 18.17 -13.45 -17.08
N HIS A 283 19.04 -12.45 -16.88
CA HIS A 283 20.34 -12.65 -16.21
C HIS A 283 20.22 -12.93 -14.71
N VAL A 284 19.14 -12.53 -14.06
CA VAL A 284 18.91 -12.85 -12.64
C VAL A 284 18.69 -14.35 -12.43
N GLY A 285 18.06 -15.05 -13.39
CA GLY A 285 17.81 -16.49 -13.30
C GLY A 285 16.84 -16.89 -12.18
N LEU A 286 16.00 -15.95 -11.71
CA LEU A 286 15.02 -16.14 -10.65
C LEU A 286 13.60 -16.02 -11.20
N PHE A 287 12.62 -16.47 -10.43
CA PHE A 287 11.20 -16.38 -10.76
C PHE A 287 10.35 -16.21 -9.48
N SER A 288 9.06 -16.02 -9.64
CA SER A 288 8.10 -15.84 -8.54
C SER A 288 8.23 -16.92 -7.46
N GLY A 289 8.24 -16.50 -6.20
CA GLY A 289 8.32 -17.39 -5.04
C GLY A 289 9.73 -17.59 -4.45
N PHE A 290 10.80 -17.03 -5.05
CA PHE A 290 12.14 -17.13 -4.49
C PHE A 290 12.28 -16.29 -3.22
N GLY A 291 12.75 -16.89 -2.13
CA GLY A 291 12.98 -16.25 -0.84
C GLY A 291 12.56 -17.12 0.33
N ASP A 292 12.23 -16.48 1.43
CA ASP A 292 11.75 -17.15 2.65
C ASP A 292 10.40 -16.59 3.13
N GLU A 293 9.95 -17.02 4.30
CA GLU A 293 8.69 -16.56 4.90
C GLU A 293 8.65 -15.05 5.21
N MET A 294 9.80 -14.38 5.33
CA MET A 294 9.89 -12.96 5.68
C MET A 294 10.11 -12.05 4.48
N LEU A 295 10.84 -12.53 3.48
CA LEU A 295 11.23 -11.73 2.33
C LEU A 295 11.28 -12.61 1.08
N ARG A 296 10.38 -12.40 0.13
CA ARG A 296 10.31 -13.20 -1.09
C ARG A 296 10.03 -12.36 -2.32
N LEU A 297 10.59 -12.77 -3.45
CA LEU A 297 10.20 -12.23 -4.76
C LEU A 297 8.83 -12.79 -5.14
N ASP A 298 7.93 -11.92 -5.59
CA ASP A 298 6.55 -12.29 -5.89
C ASP A 298 6.20 -12.04 -7.35
N THR A 299 6.19 -10.79 -7.80
CA THR A 299 5.71 -10.40 -9.11
C THR A 299 6.63 -9.39 -9.80
N ILE A 300 6.30 -9.08 -11.07
CA ILE A 300 6.82 -7.92 -11.80
C ILE A 300 5.70 -6.90 -11.93
N LYS A 301 5.93 -5.64 -11.52
CA LYS A 301 4.96 -4.53 -11.58
C LYS A 301 4.94 -3.88 -12.95
N PHE A 302 3.75 -3.78 -13.54
CA PHE A 302 3.48 -3.00 -14.75
C PHE A 302 2.64 -1.77 -14.39
N MET A 303 2.88 -0.66 -15.10
CA MET A 303 2.05 0.55 -15.05
C MET A 303 1.67 0.96 -16.47
N PRO A 304 0.68 0.32 -17.09
CA PRO A 304 0.35 0.56 -18.48
C PRO A 304 -0.52 1.79 -18.73
N ASP A 305 -1.18 2.35 -17.70
CA ASP A 305 -1.92 3.62 -17.78
C ASP A 305 -1.64 4.55 -16.59
N GLY A 306 -2.31 5.68 -16.55
CA GLY A 306 -2.15 6.70 -15.53
C GLY A 306 -3.20 6.64 -14.41
N GLY A 307 -3.38 7.76 -13.69
CA GLY A 307 -4.28 7.88 -12.54
C GLY A 307 -5.64 8.51 -12.88
N MET A 308 -6.66 8.17 -12.07
CA MET A 308 -8.01 8.72 -12.20
C MET A 308 -8.06 10.20 -11.85
N GLY A 309 -7.41 10.60 -10.74
CA GLY A 309 -7.41 12.00 -10.28
C GLY A 309 -6.69 12.96 -11.25
N ASP A 310 -5.75 12.45 -12.04
CA ASP A 310 -5.00 13.20 -13.05
C ASP A 310 -5.64 13.15 -14.43
N ARG A 311 -6.75 12.42 -14.57
CA ARG A 311 -7.45 12.22 -15.83
C ARG A 311 -6.59 11.58 -16.91
N THR A 312 -5.73 10.65 -16.53
CA THR A 312 -4.78 9.94 -17.41
C THR A 312 -5.00 8.43 -17.43
N ALA A 313 -5.86 7.88 -16.56
CA ALA A 313 -6.31 6.50 -16.66
C ALA A 313 -7.05 6.26 -17.97
N LEU A 314 -6.74 5.17 -18.69
CA LEU A 314 -7.28 4.88 -20.03
C LEU A 314 -8.71 4.33 -19.95
N MET A 315 -9.67 5.16 -20.35
CA MET A 315 -11.10 4.93 -20.24
C MET A 315 -11.77 4.63 -21.59
N PHE A 316 -12.91 3.92 -21.58
CA PHE A 316 -13.79 3.84 -22.75
C PHE A 316 -14.54 5.13 -22.99
N ASP A 317 -14.98 5.81 -21.92
CA ASP A 317 -15.67 7.09 -21.98
C ASP A 317 -14.73 8.24 -21.60
N HIS A 318 -14.95 9.44 -22.18
CA HIS A 318 -14.17 10.62 -21.87
C HIS A 318 -14.34 11.09 -20.40
N TYR A 319 -13.38 11.85 -19.91
CA TYR A 319 -13.48 12.53 -18.62
C TYR A 319 -14.53 13.64 -18.64
N LEU A 320 -15.06 13.96 -17.44
CA LEU A 320 -16.04 15.03 -17.27
C LEU A 320 -15.42 16.34 -17.74
N ASP A 321 -16.19 17.11 -18.55
CA ASP A 321 -15.78 18.40 -19.14
C ASP A 321 -14.56 18.37 -20.07
N GLU A 322 -14.08 17.18 -20.44
CA GLU A 322 -12.95 16.98 -21.36
C GLU A 322 -13.31 15.96 -22.46
N PRO A 323 -14.18 16.30 -23.43
CA PRO A 323 -14.76 15.35 -24.39
C PRO A 323 -13.75 14.66 -25.32
N ASP A 324 -12.55 15.19 -25.43
CA ASP A 324 -11.46 14.61 -26.21
C ASP A 324 -10.43 13.85 -25.36
N ASN A 325 -10.62 13.80 -24.05
CA ASN A 325 -9.73 13.12 -23.11
C ASN A 325 -10.29 11.76 -22.68
N TYR A 326 -9.67 10.69 -23.11
CA TYR A 326 -9.96 9.31 -22.76
C TYR A 326 -8.83 8.67 -21.92
N GLY A 327 -7.93 9.48 -21.38
CA GLY A 327 -6.68 9.02 -20.78
C GLY A 327 -5.65 8.58 -21.82
N GLN A 328 -4.65 7.83 -21.38
CA GLN A 328 -3.51 7.51 -22.24
C GLN A 328 -2.87 6.17 -21.90
N PHE A 329 -2.19 5.60 -22.89
CA PHE A 329 -1.25 4.50 -22.67
C PHE A 329 0.07 5.06 -22.12
N VAL A 330 0.57 4.45 -21.04
CA VAL A 330 1.97 4.59 -20.59
C VAL A 330 2.84 3.58 -21.32
N VAL A 331 2.34 2.36 -21.50
CA VAL A 331 2.94 1.33 -22.34
C VAL A 331 2.01 1.07 -23.51
N PRO A 332 2.45 1.17 -24.78
CA PRO A 332 1.63 0.87 -25.97
C PRO A 332 1.01 -0.53 -25.90
N GLU A 333 -0.20 -0.70 -26.43
CA GLU A 333 -0.97 -1.94 -26.29
C GLU A 333 -0.24 -3.19 -26.84
N ASP A 334 0.33 -3.09 -28.02
CA ASP A 334 1.09 -4.17 -28.67
C ASP A 334 2.34 -4.55 -27.88
N GLU A 335 3.02 -3.56 -27.35
CA GLU A 335 4.16 -3.71 -26.46
C GLU A 335 3.76 -4.38 -25.14
N LEU A 336 2.67 -3.93 -24.53
CA LEU A 336 2.12 -4.51 -23.30
C LEU A 336 1.81 -6.00 -23.46
N ILE A 337 1.08 -6.37 -24.53
CA ILE A 337 0.72 -7.76 -24.82
C ILE A 337 1.99 -8.62 -25.03
N ARG A 338 2.96 -8.14 -25.78
CA ARG A 338 4.23 -8.82 -26.00
C ARG A 338 4.96 -9.06 -24.67
N ARG A 339 5.02 -8.06 -23.81
CA ARG A 339 5.75 -8.13 -22.54
C ARG A 339 5.02 -8.97 -21.48
N VAL A 340 3.70 -8.92 -21.44
CA VAL A 340 2.91 -9.84 -20.60
C VAL A 340 3.25 -11.29 -20.95
N ARG A 341 3.25 -11.64 -22.24
CA ARG A 341 3.59 -12.98 -22.69
C ARG A 341 5.03 -13.34 -22.33
N TRP A 342 5.98 -12.43 -22.56
CA TRP A 342 7.39 -12.64 -22.25
C TRP A 342 7.62 -12.95 -20.76
N VAL A 343 6.97 -12.22 -19.85
CA VAL A 343 7.05 -12.41 -18.40
C VAL A 343 6.40 -13.73 -17.98
N HIS A 344 5.19 -14.00 -18.51
CA HIS A 344 4.44 -15.21 -18.24
C HIS A 344 5.23 -16.48 -18.63
N ASP A 345 5.79 -16.50 -19.84
CA ASP A 345 6.54 -17.66 -20.37
C ASP A 345 7.80 -17.97 -19.53
N ARG A 346 8.28 -17.03 -18.72
CA ARG A 346 9.42 -17.17 -17.79
C ARG A 346 9.02 -17.49 -16.35
N GLY A 347 7.74 -17.76 -16.11
CA GLY A 347 7.26 -18.20 -14.80
C GLY A 347 7.06 -17.08 -13.78
N TRP A 348 6.99 -15.82 -14.21
CA TRP A 348 6.66 -14.70 -13.32
C TRP A 348 5.17 -14.38 -13.30
N SER A 349 4.64 -14.11 -12.11
CA SER A 349 3.37 -13.41 -11.97
C SER A 349 3.54 -11.92 -12.27
N ILE A 350 2.47 -11.26 -12.68
CA ILE A 350 2.44 -9.84 -13.02
C ILE A 350 1.44 -9.14 -12.13
N ASP A 351 1.82 -7.97 -11.61
CA ASP A 351 0.96 -7.00 -10.94
C ASP A 351 0.77 -5.79 -11.85
N SER A 352 -0.40 -5.62 -12.45
CA SER A 352 -0.66 -4.45 -13.29
C SER A 352 -1.47 -3.39 -12.58
N HIS A 353 -0.93 -2.17 -12.51
CA HIS A 353 -1.69 -0.98 -12.25
C HIS A 353 -2.72 -0.80 -13.38
N THR A 354 -3.98 -0.63 -13.05
CA THR A 354 -5.05 -0.36 -14.01
C THR A 354 -6.10 0.52 -13.37
N CYS A 355 -6.11 1.79 -13.68
CA CYS A 355 -7.11 2.74 -13.20
C CYS A 355 -8.27 2.94 -14.17
N GLY A 356 -8.04 2.75 -15.47
CA GLY A 356 -9.07 2.84 -16.50
C GLY A 356 -9.73 1.51 -16.81
N ASP A 357 -11.05 1.53 -17.09
CA ASP A 357 -11.83 0.36 -17.48
C ASP A 357 -11.33 -0.27 -18.79
N ARG A 358 -10.95 0.55 -19.76
CA ARG A 358 -10.38 0.09 -21.03
C ARG A 358 -9.01 -0.56 -20.83
N MET A 359 -8.14 0.03 -19.99
CA MET A 359 -6.84 -0.57 -19.69
C MET A 359 -6.99 -1.89 -18.94
N GLN A 360 -7.90 -1.95 -17.98
CA GLN A 360 -8.18 -3.18 -17.23
C GLN A 360 -8.60 -4.33 -18.15
N GLU A 361 -9.48 -4.06 -19.12
CA GLU A 361 -9.92 -5.08 -20.08
C GLU A 361 -8.77 -5.55 -20.99
N ILE A 362 -7.92 -4.61 -21.47
CA ILE A 362 -6.74 -4.96 -22.29
C ILE A 362 -5.80 -5.88 -21.51
N VAL A 363 -5.48 -5.53 -20.27
CA VAL A 363 -4.56 -6.29 -19.42
C VAL A 363 -5.10 -7.69 -19.13
N VAL A 364 -6.37 -7.84 -18.73
CA VAL A 364 -6.90 -9.17 -18.40
C VAL A 364 -7.00 -10.07 -19.64
N ARG A 365 -7.27 -9.49 -20.82
CA ARG A 365 -7.20 -10.24 -22.10
C ARG A 365 -5.79 -10.72 -22.39
N ALA A 366 -4.79 -9.84 -22.23
CA ALA A 366 -3.39 -10.22 -22.42
C ALA A 366 -2.96 -11.35 -21.47
N TYR A 367 -3.42 -11.31 -20.22
CA TYR A 367 -3.20 -12.39 -19.24
C TYR A 367 -3.85 -13.70 -19.67
N ALA A 368 -5.11 -13.65 -20.11
CA ALA A 368 -5.84 -14.82 -20.57
C ALA A 368 -5.16 -15.46 -21.79
N GLU A 369 -4.81 -14.67 -22.80
CA GLU A 369 -4.10 -15.12 -24.00
C GLU A 369 -2.76 -15.80 -23.66
N ALA A 370 -1.99 -15.24 -22.72
CA ALA A 370 -0.73 -15.82 -22.26
C ALA A 370 -0.97 -17.16 -21.53
N GLN A 371 -1.95 -17.21 -20.62
CA GLN A 371 -2.31 -18.40 -19.85
C GLN A 371 -2.89 -19.52 -20.73
N GLU A 372 -3.68 -19.20 -21.77
CA GLU A 372 -4.20 -20.15 -22.72
C GLU A 372 -3.12 -20.71 -23.64
N ALA A 373 -2.17 -19.87 -24.06
CA ALA A 373 -1.05 -20.27 -24.92
C ALA A 373 -0.02 -21.14 -24.19
N ASN A 374 0.22 -20.88 -22.90
CA ASN A 374 1.21 -21.59 -22.07
C ASN A 374 0.66 -21.76 -20.63
N PRO A 375 -0.25 -22.72 -20.37
CA PRO A 375 -0.89 -22.87 -19.08
C PRO A 375 0.08 -23.08 -17.92
N ASN A 376 0.04 -22.22 -16.92
CA ASN A 376 0.87 -22.32 -15.71
C ASN A 376 0.03 -22.12 -14.43
N PRO A 377 -0.26 -23.17 -13.65
CA PRO A 377 -1.07 -23.10 -12.44
C PRO A 377 -0.36 -22.40 -11.27
N ASN A 378 0.96 -22.18 -11.39
CA ASN A 378 1.76 -21.52 -10.36
C ASN A 378 1.88 -20.01 -10.55
N ILE A 379 1.12 -19.44 -11.50
CA ILE A 379 1.07 -18.00 -11.78
C ILE A 379 -0.30 -17.47 -11.40
N ARG A 380 -0.33 -16.32 -10.71
CA ARG A 380 -1.52 -15.52 -10.43
C ARG A 380 -1.26 -14.09 -10.87
N HIS A 381 -1.59 -13.76 -12.12
CA HIS A 381 -1.55 -12.38 -12.59
C HIS A 381 -2.65 -11.58 -11.91
N ARG A 382 -2.36 -10.34 -11.51
CA ARG A 382 -3.21 -9.52 -10.63
C ARG A 382 -3.50 -8.16 -11.25
N ILE A 383 -4.68 -7.65 -10.95
CA ILE A 383 -5.12 -6.30 -11.29
C ILE A 383 -5.07 -5.45 -10.02
N HIS A 384 -4.26 -4.39 -10.02
CA HIS A 384 -4.24 -3.41 -8.95
C HIS A 384 -5.29 -2.33 -9.15
N HIS A 385 -5.74 -1.78 -8.04
CA HIS A 385 -6.76 -0.76 -7.86
C HIS A 385 -8.18 -1.25 -8.11
N GLY A 386 -8.45 -2.05 -9.15
CA GLY A 386 -9.75 -2.67 -9.39
C GLY A 386 -10.90 -1.67 -9.57
N TYR A 387 -10.69 -0.56 -10.32
CA TYR A 387 -11.63 0.55 -10.39
C TYR A 387 -12.97 0.21 -11.05
N PHE A 388 -13.01 -0.04 -12.35
CA PHE A 388 -14.25 -0.11 -13.13
C PHE A 388 -14.26 -1.36 -14.01
N PRO A 389 -14.50 -2.56 -13.47
CA PRO A 389 -14.54 -3.75 -14.31
C PRO A 389 -15.73 -3.70 -15.27
N THR A 390 -15.48 -4.03 -16.55
CA THR A 390 -16.56 -4.34 -17.49
C THR A 390 -17.11 -5.75 -17.23
N GLU A 391 -18.27 -6.08 -17.78
CA GLU A 391 -18.78 -7.46 -17.72
C GLU A 391 -17.76 -8.45 -18.30
N ARG A 392 -17.12 -8.07 -19.40
CA ARG A 392 -16.09 -8.89 -20.05
C ARG A 392 -14.86 -9.07 -19.17
N THR A 393 -14.43 -8.01 -18.47
CA THR A 393 -13.34 -8.09 -17.48
C THR A 393 -13.67 -9.09 -16.37
N LEU A 394 -14.88 -9.00 -15.80
CA LEU A 394 -15.33 -9.92 -14.73
C LEU A 394 -15.40 -11.37 -15.18
N GLU A 395 -15.91 -11.63 -16.39
CA GLU A 395 -15.95 -12.98 -16.97
C GLU A 395 -14.54 -13.59 -17.07
N ILE A 396 -13.58 -12.87 -17.68
CA ILE A 396 -12.21 -13.34 -17.85
C ILE A 396 -11.53 -13.56 -16.50
N MET A 397 -11.65 -12.59 -15.59
CA MET A 397 -11.04 -12.71 -14.26
C MET A 397 -11.58 -13.90 -13.47
N ARG A 398 -12.89 -14.15 -13.52
CA ARG A 398 -13.49 -15.31 -12.89
C ARG A 398 -12.99 -16.62 -13.50
N GLU A 399 -13.01 -16.73 -14.85
CA GLU A 399 -12.62 -17.94 -15.58
C GLU A 399 -11.18 -18.37 -15.28
N HIS A 400 -10.26 -17.39 -15.33
CA HIS A 400 -8.82 -17.64 -15.10
C HIS A 400 -8.40 -17.44 -13.64
N ARG A 401 -9.32 -17.06 -12.74
CA ARG A 401 -9.08 -16.77 -11.34
C ARG A 401 -8.03 -15.67 -11.13
N PHE A 402 -8.00 -14.67 -11.99
CA PHE A 402 -7.16 -13.48 -11.81
C PHE A 402 -7.73 -12.60 -10.68
N PRO A 403 -6.99 -12.31 -9.60
CA PRO A 403 -7.48 -11.50 -8.51
C PRO A 403 -7.47 -10.00 -8.83
N ALA A 404 -8.46 -9.29 -8.27
CA ALA A 404 -8.42 -7.85 -8.11
C ALA A 404 -7.86 -7.47 -6.73
N LEU A 405 -6.98 -6.46 -6.68
CA LEU A 405 -6.43 -5.88 -5.46
C LEU A 405 -6.97 -4.45 -5.33
N ALA A 406 -8.09 -4.30 -4.60
CA ALA A 406 -8.75 -3.00 -4.47
C ALA A 406 -8.05 -2.13 -3.42
N THR A 407 -7.63 -0.93 -3.81
CA THR A 407 -7.06 0.08 -2.91
C THR A 407 -8.19 0.87 -2.23
N ILE A 408 -8.97 0.17 -1.41
CA ILE A 408 -10.27 0.62 -0.92
C ILE A 408 -10.26 1.93 -0.10
N PRO A 409 -9.19 2.33 0.64
CA PRO A 409 -9.14 3.64 1.29
C PRO A 409 -9.30 4.82 0.34
N PHE A 410 -9.07 4.62 -0.97
CA PHE A 410 -9.25 5.64 -2.00
C PHE A 410 -10.70 6.14 -2.09
N VAL A 411 -11.68 5.29 -1.84
CA VAL A 411 -13.09 5.67 -1.82
C VAL A 411 -13.31 6.78 -0.78
N THR A 412 -12.78 6.63 0.42
CA THR A 412 -12.89 7.64 1.47
C THR A 412 -12.02 8.86 1.17
N ASN A 413 -10.75 8.66 0.83
CA ASN A 413 -9.80 9.76 0.76
C ASN A 413 -9.81 10.52 -0.58
N LEU A 414 -10.11 9.85 -1.70
CA LEU A 414 -10.03 10.42 -3.05
C LEU A 414 -11.39 10.45 -3.78
N GLY A 415 -12.47 9.97 -3.15
CA GLY A 415 -13.79 9.87 -3.79
C GLY A 415 -14.32 11.18 -4.36
N GLU A 416 -14.07 12.31 -3.70
CA GLU A 416 -14.48 13.64 -4.21
C GLU A 416 -13.71 14.00 -5.50
N SER A 417 -12.43 13.65 -5.60
CA SER A 417 -11.65 13.84 -6.81
C SER A 417 -12.17 12.96 -7.96
N TYR A 418 -12.66 11.76 -7.65
CA TYR A 418 -13.26 10.88 -8.67
C TYR A 418 -14.58 11.43 -9.18
N VAL A 419 -15.43 11.94 -8.29
CA VAL A 419 -16.66 12.64 -8.69
C VAL A 419 -16.34 13.82 -9.62
N ALA A 420 -15.32 14.60 -9.30
CA ALA A 420 -14.88 15.72 -10.14
C ALA A 420 -14.28 15.28 -11.49
N SER A 421 -13.72 14.07 -11.57
CA SER A 421 -13.05 13.57 -12.78
C SER A 421 -14.00 12.87 -13.76
N VAL A 422 -14.94 12.04 -13.24
CA VAL A 422 -15.81 11.19 -14.08
C VAL A 422 -17.30 11.37 -13.83
N GLY A 423 -17.70 12.25 -12.92
CA GLY A 423 -19.08 12.44 -12.50
C GLY A 423 -19.54 11.42 -11.45
N GLU A 424 -20.63 11.76 -10.74
CA GLU A 424 -21.10 10.99 -9.58
C GLU A 424 -21.48 9.54 -9.94
N GLU A 425 -22.19 9.34 -11.03
CA GLU A 425 -22.67 8.01 -11.45
C GLU A 425 -21.50 7.03 -11.72
N ARG A 426 -20.48 7.46 -12.46
CA ARG A 426 -19.30 6.62 -12.70
C ARG A 426 -18.45 6.46 -11.44
N ALA A 427 -18.25 7.53 -10.68
CA ALA A 427 -17.50 7.50 -9.44
C ALA A 427 -18.11 6.53 -8.41
N ALA A 428 -19.43 6.40 -8.35
CA ALA A 428 -20.13 5.44 -7.50
C ALA A 428 -19.72 3.97 -7.76
N ARG A 429 -19.31 3.67 -8.99
CA ARG A 429 -18.86 2.33 -9.41
C ARG A 429 -17.36 2.08 -9.20
N THR A 430 -16.65 2.98 -8.55
CA THR A 430 -15.21 2.83 -8.28
C THR A 430 -14.98 1.72 -7.26
N MET A 431 -14.08 0.78 -7.57
CA MET A 431 -13.73 -0.36 -6.69
C MET A 431 -15.00 -1.08 -6.19
N PRO A 432 -15.77 -1.71 -7.08
CA PRO A 432 -17.07 -2.27 -6.77
C PRO A 432 -16.91 -3.64 -6.10
N LEU A 433 -16.71 -3.64 -4.76
CA LEU A 433 -16.34 -4.82 -3.99
C LEU A 433 -17.44 -5.90 -4.04
N ARG A 434 -18.72 -5.51 -3.91
CA ARG A 434 -19.85 -6.42 -3.97
C ARG A 434 -19.96 -7.06 -5.36
N THR A 435 -19.81 -6.22 -6.41
CA THR A 435 -19.80 -6.70 -7.80
C THR A 435 -18.73 -7.76 -8.05
N TYR A 436 -17.48 -7.55 -7.58
CA TYR A 436 -16.42 -8.55 -7.69
C TYR A 436 -16.74 -9.85 -6.95
N LEU A 437 -17.24 -9.74 -5.70
CA LEU A 437 -17.58 -10.90 -4.88
C LEU A 437 -18.73 -11.71 -5.50
N ASP A 438 -19.79 -11.03 -5.94
CA ASP A 438 -20.97 -11.68 -6.55
C ASP A 438 -20.63 -12.31 -7.91
N ALA A 439 -19.71 -11.74 -8.66
CA ALA A 439 -19.16 -12.32 -9.88
C ALA A 439 -18.26 -13.54 -9.63
N GLY A 440 -17.86 -13.81 -8.38
CA GLY A 440 -16.93 -14.89 -8.02
C GLY A 440 -15.48 -14.62 -8.41
N VAL A 441 -15.11 -13.36 -8.61
CA VAL A 441 -13.72 -12.93 -8.85
C VAL A 441 -12.96 -12.90 -7.53
N PRO A 442 -11.77 -13.52 -7.43
CA PRO A 442 -10.95 -13.40 -6.24
C PRO A 442 -10.59 -11.92 -5.97
N LEU A 443 -10.80 -11.49 -4.72
CA LEU A 443 -10.63 -10.10 -4.34
C LEU A 443 -9.77 -10.00 -3.07
N ALA A 444 -8.85 -9.04 -3.02
CA ALA A 444 -8.12 -8.67 -1.81
C ALA A 444 -8.04 -7.15 -1.67
N LEU A 445 -7.65 -6.66 -0.50
CA LEU A 445 -7.59 -5.24 -0.19
C LEU A 445 -6.15 -4.78 0.03
N GLY A 446 -5.87 -3.55 -0.39
CA GLY A 446 -4.62 -2.86 -0.16
C GLY A 446 -4.84 -1.38 0.14
N SER A 447 -3.80 -0.70 0.62
CA SER A 447 -3.87 0.72 0.98
C SER A 447 -3.30 1.66 -0.10
N ASP A 448 -2.31 1.18 -0.84
CA ASP A 448 -1.44 2.00 -1.69
C ASP A 448 -0.78 3.17 -0.91
N SER A 449 -0.48 2.91 0.38
CA SER A 449 0.23 3.90 1.21
C SER A 449 1.63 4.17 0.62
N PRO A 450 2.08 5.44 0.56
CA PRO A 450 1.55 6.64 1.19
C PRO A 450 0.63 7.50 0.29
N VAL A 451 0.10 6.96 -0.81
CA VAL A 451 -0.92 7.70 -1.61
C VAL A 451 -2.15 7.98 -0.74
N THR A 452 -2.58 6.98 0.04
CA THR A 452 -3.52 7.17 1.15
C THR A 452 -2.96 6.60 2.44
N THR A 453 -3.79 6.46 3.46
CA THR A 453 -3.38 5.95 4.77
C THR A 453 -3.06 4.45 4.74
N TYR A 454 -2.02 4.04 5.48
CA TYR A 454 -1.72 2.62 5.73
C TYR A 454 -2.61 1.99 6.82
N ASN A 455 -3.51 2.76 7.46
CA ASN A 455 -4.40 2.23 8.49
C ASN A 455 -5.47 1.30 7.86
N PRO A 456 -5.43 -0.02 8.10
CA PRO A 456 -6.34 -0.98 7.47
C PRO A 456 -7.78 -0.80 7.96
N PHE A 457 -7.98 -0.22 9.13
CA PHE A 457 -9.32 0.03 9.67
C PHE A 457 -10.03 1.18 8.94
N VAL A 458 -9.26 2.12 8.34
CA VAL A 458 -9.82 3.08 7.36
C VAL A 458 -10.26 2.34 6.09
N GLY A 459 -9.50 1.33 5.64
CA GLY A 459 -9.91 0.47 4.54
C GLY A 459 -11.20 -0.29 4.85
N ILE A 460 -11.32 -0.85 6.06
CA ILE A 460 -12.55 -1.53 6.50
C ILE A 460 -13.72 -0.54 6.56
N TYR A 461 -13.51 0.66 7.11
CA TYR A 461 -14.52 1.74 7.08
C TYR A 461 -14.97 2.03 5.64
N SER A 462 -14.04 2.25 4.72
CA SER A 462 -14.33 2.52 3.31
C SER A 462 -15.14 1.39 2.66
N ALA A 463 -14.77 0.15 2.93
CA ALA A 463 -15.44 -1.04 2.40
C ALA A 463 -16.87 -1.21 2.94
N THR A 464 -17.10 -0.86 4.20
CA THR A 464 -18.38 -1.10 4.88
C THR A 464 -19.35 0.08 4.80
N THR A 465 -18.83 1.30 4.68
CA THR A 465 -19.67 2.51 4.63
C THR A 465 -19.76 3.15 3.26
N ARG A 466 -18.71 3.02 2.43
CA ARG A 466 -18.58 3.69 1.13
C ARG A 466 -18.70 5.22 1.24
N LYS A 467 -18.30 5.80 2.38
CA LYS A 467 -18.35 7.25 2.61
C LYS A 467 -17.03 7.91 2.27
N THR A 468 -17.13 9.06 1.57
CA THR A 468 -15.98 9.94 1.33
C THR A 468 -15.64 10.73 2.60
N VAL A 469 -14.50 11.44 2.58
CA VAL A 469 -14.07 12.32 3.69
C VAL A 469 -15.07 13.43 3.99
N THR A 470 -15.94 13.81 3.06
CA THR A 470 -17.02 14.80 3.26
C THR A 470 -18.32 14.18 3.77
N GLY A 471 -18.35 12.83 3.92
CA GLY A 471 -19.54 12.10 4.34
C GLY A 471 -20.50 11.72 3.21
N ARG A 472 -20.15 11.96 1.94
CA ARG A 472 -20.93 11.55 0.77
C ARG A 472 -20.95 10.02 0.68
N ASP A 473 -22.10 9.42 0.43
CA ASP A 473 -22.23 8.02 0.05
C ASP A 473 -21.81 7.83 -1.43
N LEU A 474 -20.79 7.02 -1.68
CA LEU A 474 -20.27 6.76 -3.03
C LEU A 474 -20.44 5.27 -3.40
N GLY A 475 -21.57 4.93 -4.05
CA GLY A 475 -21.92 3.55 -4.40
C GLY A 475 -22.24 2.68 -3.17
N PRO A 476 -23.28 3.01 -2.38
CA PRO A 476 -23.62 2.28 -1.15
C PRO A 476 -24.02 0.82 -1.39
N GLU A 477 -24.40 0.46 -2.60
CA GLU A 477 -24.69 -0.91 -3.05
C GLU A 477 -23.45 -1.81 -3.08
N GLU A 478 -22.27 -1.22 -3.15
CA GLU A 478 -20.98 -1.92 -3.16
C GLU A 478 -20.42 -2.20 -1.76
N ARG A 479 -21.19 -1.90 -0.71
CA ARG A 479 -20.81 -2.21 0.68
C ARG A 479 -20.66 -3.71 0.90
N ILE A 480 -19.68 -4.06 1.72
CA ILE A 480 -19.49 -5.41 2.23
C ILE A 480 -19.51 -5.40 3.77
N SER A 481 -19.65 -6.56 4.40
CA SER A 481 -19.59 -6.66 5.85
C SER A 481 -18.15 -6.51 6.38
N ARG A 482 -18.01 -6.21 7.69
CA ARG A 482 -16.70 -6.14 8.37
C ARG A 482 -15.98 -7.50 8.35
N GLU A 483 -16.73 -8.60 8.39
CA GLU A 483 -16.16 -9.94 8.31
C GLU A 483 -15.62 -10.24 6.89
N GLU A 484 -16.35 -9.88 5.84
CA GLU A 484 -15.87 -9.96 4.46
C GLU A 484 -14.62 -9.10 4.27
N ALA A 485 -14.64 -7.83 4.74
CA ALA A 485 -13.49 -6.94 4.65
C ALA A 485 -12.25 -7.50 5.38
N LEU A 486 -12.43 -8.05 6.58
CA LEU A 486 -11.34 -8.69 7.32
C LEU A 486 -10.80 -9.91 6.56
N ARG A 487 -11.66 -10.74 5.98
CA ARG A 487 -11.26 -11.88 5.14
C ARG A 487 -10.43 -11.44 3.94
N LEU A 488 -10.78 -10.31 3.33
CA LEU A 488 -10.05 -9.75 2.19
C LEU A 488 -8.68 -9.18 2.59
N TYR A 489 -8.50 -8.75 3.86
CA TYR A 489 -7.20 -8.33 4.41
C TYR A 489 -6.40 -9.48 5.03
N THR A 490 -6.90 -10.70 5.07
CA THR A 490 -6.24 -11.84 5.74
C THR A 490 -6.16 -13.08 4.86
N ALA A 491 -7.19 -13.90 4.87
CA ALA A 491 -7.19 -15.19 4.17
C ALA A 491 -7.05 -15.04 2.65
N THR A 492 -7.82 -14.13 2.03
CA THR A 492 -7.76 -13.95 0.58
C THR A 492 -6.46 -13.25 0.16
N SER A 493 -5.98 -12.29 0.96
CA SER A 493 -4.69 -11.65 0.72
C SER A 493 -3.54 -12.66 0.76
N ALA A 494 -3.56 -13.61 1.70
CA ALA A 494 -2.57 -14.68 1.75
C ALA A 494 -2.67 -15.58 0.50
N TRP A 495 -3.89 -15.89 0.04
CA TRP A 495 -4.08 -16.66 -1.20
C TRP A 495 -3.51 -15.91 -2.40
N VAL A 496 -3.73 -14.61 -2.52
CA VAL A 496 -3.21 -13.78 -3.62
C VAL A 496 -1.68 -13.89 -3.72
N THR A 497 -0.98 -13.92 -2.59
CA THR A 497 0.49 -13.99 -2.52
C THR A 497 1.04 -15.42 -2.49
N PHE A 498 0.23 -16.45 -2.76
CA PHE A 498 0.62 -17.87 -2.66
C PHE A 498 1.14 -18.28 -1.28
N GLU A 499 0.56 -17.75 -0.23
CA GLU A 499 0.97 -18.00 1.16
C GLU A 499 -0.20 -18.53 2.02
N ASP A 500 -1.32 -18.88 1.41
CA ASP A 500 -2.51 -19.37 2.08
C ASP A 500 -2.32 -20.70 2.81
N ASP A 501 -1.33 -21.50 2.41
CA ASP A 501 -0.93 -22.70 3.13
C ASP A 501 -0.21 -22.39 4.45
N ILE A 502 0.42 -21.22 4.57
CA ILE A 502 1.28 -20.88 5.72
C ILE A 502 0.75 -19.75 6.60
N LYS A 503 -0.18 -18.91 6.12
CA LYS A 503 -0.73 -17.75 6.89
C LYS A 503 -2.15 -17.39 6.45
N GLY A 504 -2.71 -16.31 6.98
CA GLY A 504 -4.00 -15.71 6.60
C GLY A 504 -5.20 -16.21 7.40
N THR A 505 -5.07 -17.33 8.10
CA THR A 505 -6.06 -17.85 9.07
C THR A 505 -5.35 -18.31 10.34
N LEU A 506 -6.07 -18.31 11.48
CA LEU A 506 -5.55 -18.86 12.73
C LEU A 506 -5.89 -20.35 12.81
N THR A 507 -5.16 -21.15 12.03
CA THR A 507 -5.33 -22.60 11.91
C THR A 507 -4.08 -23.31 12.41
N PRO A 508 -4.19 -24.44 13.14
CA PRO A 508 -3.02 -25.21 13.56
C PRO A 508 -2.08 -25.56 12.39
N GLY A 509 -0.79 -25.39 12.62
CA GLY A 509 0.27 -25.60 11.63
C GLY A 509 0.66 -24.36 10.81
N LYS A 510 -0.17 -23.32 10.75
CA LYS A 510 0.17 -22.04 10.12
C LYS A 510 1.05 -21.19 11.02
N LEU A 511 1.69 -20.19 10.40
CA LEU A 511 2.50 -19.20 11.12
C LEU A 511 1.64 -18.44 12.14
N ALA A 512 2.21 -18.21 13.32
CA ALA A 512 1.59 -17.44 14.37
C ALA A 512 1.74 -15.93 14.07
N ASP A 513 1.01 -15.46 13.05
CA ASP A 513 0.88 -14.06 12.69
C ASP A 513 -0.48 -13.58 13.20
N ILE A 514 -0.47 -12.76 14.25
CA ILE A 514 -1.65 -12.51 15.10
C ILE A 514 -1.71 -11.04 15.48
N ALA A 515 -2.90 -10.44 15.40
CA ALA A 515 -3.17 -9.14 16.00
C ALA A 515 -4.25 -9.24 17.08
N VAL A 516 -3.96 -8.69 18.26
CA VAL A 516 -4.91 -8.51 19.36
C VAL A 516 -5.33 -7.05 19.37
N LEU A 517 -6.59 -6.75 19.16
CA LEU A 517 -7.08 -5.39 19.02
C LEU A 517 -7.41 -4.75 20.39
N ASN A 518 -7.22 -3.43 20.49
CA ASN A 518 -7.62 -2.64 21.67
C ASN A 518 -9.15 -2.46 21.77
N LEU A 519 -9.84 -2.41 20.63
CA LEU A 519 -11.29 -2.30 20.50
C LEU A 519 -11.82 -3.47 19.65
N ASP A 520 -13.09 -3.85 19.84
CA ASP A 520 -13.69 -4.92 19.06
C ASP A 520 -14.15 -4.41 17.69
N LEU A 521 -13.48 -4.85 16.64
CA LEU A 521 -13.77 -4.53 15.24
C LEU A 521 -15.24 -4.72 14.85
N PHE A 522 -15.94 -5.68 15.45
CA PHE A 522 -17.32 -6.03 15.09
C PHE A 522 -18.37 -5.29 15.91
N GLU A 523 -17.99 -4.66 17.03
CA GLU A 523 -18.91 -4.04 17.99
C GLU A 523 -18.82 -2.50 18.01
N VAL A 524 -17.66 -1.90 17.65
CA VAL A 524 -17.50 -0.44 17.62
C VAL A 524 -18.40 0.21 16.56
N CYS A 525 -18.78 1.47 16.75
CA CYS A 525 -19.44 2.25 15.70
C CYS A 525 -18.47 2.51 14.52
N ASP A 526 -18.99 2.95 13.38
CA ASP A 526 -18.16 3.11 12.19
C ASP A 526 -17.06 4.16 12.37
N GLU A 527 -17.35 5.24 13.09
CA GLU A 527 -16.42 6.33 13.38
C GLU A 527 -15.26 5.89 14.30
N ASP A 528 -15.51 4.93 15.20
CA ASP A 528 -14.49 4.40 16.11
C ASP A 528 -13.52 3.41 15.43
N LEU A 529 -13.81 2.97 14.20
CA LEU A 529 -12.88 2.13 13.42
C LEU A 529 -11.51 2.81 13.27
N PHE A 530 -11.47 4.13 13.14
CA PHE A 530 -10.21 4.89 13.03
C PHE A 530 -9.34 4.85 14.29
N SER A 531 -9.93 4.50 15.44
CA SER A 531 -9.27 4.42 16.74
C SER A 531 -8.78 3.01 17.09
N ILE A 532 -9.04 2.02 16.22
CA ILE A 532 -8.56 0.67 16.43
C ILE A 532 -7.05 0.62 16.22
N LEU A 533 -6.36 0.06 17.20
CA LEU A 533 -4.94 -0.23 17.20
C LEU A 533 -4.73 -1.70 17.59
N SER A 534 -3.57 -2.24 17.26
CA SER A 534 -3.16 -3.51 17.85
C SER A 534 -2.64 -3.28 19.28
N ALA A 535 -3.19 -4.00 20.23
CA ALA A 535 -2.70 -4.02 21.59
C ALA A 535 -1.54 -5.03 21.76
N LEU A 536 -1.46 -6.03 20.87
CA LEU A 536 -0.36 -6.98 20.79
C LEU A 536 -0.27 -7.51 19.36
N THR A 537 0.91 -7.43 18.74
CA THR A 537 1.17 -8.02 17.41
C THR A 537 2.25 -9.08 17.52
N ILE A 538 1.97 -10.25 16.97
CA ILE A 538 2.87 -11.41 16.95
C ILE A 538 3.13 -11.77 15.48
N ILE A 539 4.39 -12.02 15.13
CA ILE A 539 4.81 -12.49 13.81
C ILE A 539 5.72 -13.70 13.97
N GLY A 540 5.29 -14.83 13.43
CA GLY A 540 6.04 -16.07 13.58
C GLY A 540 6.31 -16.43 15.04
N GLY A 541 5.35 -16.19 15.93
CA GLY A 541 5.45 -16.47 17.37
C GLY A 541 6.22 -15.44 18.20
N GLU A 542 6.87 -14.46 17.57
CA GLU A 542 7.60 -13.40 18.25
C GLU A 542 6.72 -12.15 18.42
N VAL A 543 6.73 -11.55 19.62
CA VAL A 543 6.01 -10.30 19.89
C VAL A 543 6.79 -9.13 19.29
N VAL A 544 6.21 -8.46 18.29
CA VAL A 544 6.81 -7.33 17.59
C VAL A 544 6.21 -5.98 17.99
N HIS A 545 5.02 -6.00 18.64
CA HIS A 545 4.40 -4.83 19.25
C HIS A 545 3.70 -5.25 20.55
N ASP A 546 3.96 -4.53 21.63
CA ASP A 546 3.45 -4.84 22.98
C ASP A 546 2.85 -3.59 23.64
N GLY A 547 1.64 -3.22 23.24
CA GLY A 547 0.83 -2.19 23.92
C GLY A 547 0.22 -2.64 25.24
N LEU A 548 0.29 -3.94 25.57
CA LEU A 548 -0.20 -4.50 26.83
C LEU A 548 0.88 -4.55 27.93
N GLY A 549 2.15 -4.40 27.57
CA GLY A 549 3.27 -4.54 28.50
C GLY A 549 3.48 -5.96 29.04
N VAL A 550 2.99 -6.97 28.29
CA VAL A 550 3.07 -8.38 28.76
C VAL A 550 4.49 -8.91 28.72
N THR A 551 5.33 -8.42 27.81
CA THR A 551 6.72 -8.87 27.68
C THR A 551 7.57 -8.44 28.87
N SER A 552 7.25 -7.35 29.56
CA SER A 552 7.96 -6.89 30.76
C SER A 552 7.81 -7.84 31.96
N THR A 553 6.87 -8.76 31.89
CA THR A 553 6.63 -9.78 32.94
C THR A 553 7.28 -11.13 32.64
N TRP A 554 8.04 -11.22 31.52
CA TRP A 554 8.64 -12.46 31.04
C TRP A 554 10.09 -12.69 31.51
N GLU A 555 10.63 -11.81 32.38
CA GLU A 555 11.94 -11.95 33.02
C GLU A 555 11.98 -12.99 34.12
#